data_4b5f9e36777f14e7467a1694008b83ca
#
_entry.id   4b5f9e36777f14e7467a1694008b83ca
#
_cell.length_a   1.000
_cell.length_b   1.000
_cell.length_c   1.000
_cell.angle_alpha   90.00
_cell.angle_beta   90.00
_cell.angle_gamma   90.00
#
_symmetry.space_group_name_H-M   'P 1'
#
loop_
_entity.id
_entity.type
_entity.pdbx_description
1 polymer ?
#
loop_
_entity_poly.entity_id
_entity_poly.type
_entity_poly.pdbx_seq_one_letter_code
_entity_poly.pdbx_strand_id
1 'polypeptide(L)'
;MNQIVVLGSSLEALERAHMILDQDMSAKIMIYTEDAEPGFPDIGVFEEIELEESLRSIPGGWLASIPSVVGRKEASAVAYSWLCKAMAIRLAERGAQFQLRTSILGIDDKHQEISFRGGGRVSSGVDCYDELYDYR
;
A
#
# COMPACT_ATOMS: atom_id res chain seq x y z
N MET A 1 -5.16 17.67 -11.50
CA MET A 1 -4.90 16.25 -11.24
C MET A 1 -4.10 16.10 -9.96
N ASN A 2 -4.67 15.41 -8.98
CA ASN A 2 -4.03 15.28 -7.67
C ASN A 2 -2.91 14.25 -7.71
N GLN A 3 -1.76 14.65 -7.18
CA GLN A 3 -0.65 13.74 -6.94
C GLN A 3 -0.64 13.39 -5.46
N ILE A 4 -0.84 12.12 -5.16
CA ILE A 4 -0.95 11.63 -3.79
C ILE A 4 0.24 10.74 -3.49
N VAL A 5 0.89 10.99 -2.38
CA VAL A 5 1.98 10.15 -1.89
C VAL A 5 1.51 9.40 -0.65
N VAL A 6 1.71 8.10 -0.65
CA VAL A 6 1.44 7.23 0.49
C VAL A 6 2.75 6.59 0.91
N LEU A 7 3.12 6.74 2.17
CA LEU A 7 4.35 6.17 2.72
C LEU A 7 4.03 4.94 3.55
N GLY A 8 4.59 3.81 3.14
CA GLY A 8 4.35 2.52 3.75
C GLY A 8 3.47 1.63 2.90
N SER A 9 3.50 0.33 3.19
CA SER A 9 2.70 -0.66 2.47
C SER A 9 1.93 -1.58 3.42
N SER A 10 1.58 -1.08 4.59
CA SER A 10 0.71 -1.78 5.53
C SER A 10 -0.71 -1.87 4.98
N LEU A 11 -1.53 -2.70 5.60
CA LEU A 11 -2.93 -2.80 5.23
C LEU A 11 -3.61 -1.43 5.26
N GLU A 12 -3.36 -0.64 6.30
CA GLU A 12 -3.94 0.70 6.42
C GLU A 12 -3.54 1.62 5.26
N ALA A 13 -2.28 1.56 4.85
CA ALA A 13 -1.79 2.36 3.74
C ALA A 13 -2.49 1.97 2.45
N LEU A 14 -2.63 0.66 2.19
CA LEU A 14 -3.28 0.15 0.99
C LEU A 14 -4.77 0.48 0.97
N GLU A 15 -5.44 0.38 2.13
CA GLU A 15 -6.83 0.77 2.25
C GLU A 15 -7.02 2.27 1.95
N ARG A 16 -6.14 3.11 2.46
CA ARG A 16 -6.19 4.55 2.19
C ARG A 16 -6.08 4.82 0.70
N ALA A 17 -5.16 4.16 0.03
CA ALA A 17 -4.97 4.35 -1.41
C ALA A 17 -6.22 3.97 -2.19
N HIS A 18 -6.85 2.85 -1.85
CA HIS A 18 -8.11 2.45 -2.50
C HIS A 18 -9.24 3.44 -2.23
N MET A 19 -9.35 3.95 -1.01
CA MET A 19 -10.35 4.94 -0.66
C MET A 19 -10.19 6.22 -1.48
N ILE A 20 -8.95 6.65 -1.67
CA ILE A 20 -8.67 7.84 -2.48
C ILE A 20 -9.12 7.62 -3.92
N LEU A 21 -8.80 6.47 -4.51
CA LEU A 21 -9.20 6.15 -5.87
C LEU A 21 -10.71 6.00 -6.02
N ASP A 22 -11.40 5.54 -4.97
CA ASP A 22 -12.86 5.46 -4.97
C ASP A 22 -13.49 6.85 -5.03
N GLN A 23 -12.85 7.84 -4.43
CA GLN A 23 -13.33 9.22 -4.42
C GLN A 23 -12.89 10.01 -5.65
N ASP A 24 -11.71 9.70 -6.19
CA ASP A 24 -11.15 10.38 -7.34
C ASP A 24 -10.35 9.39 -8.18
N MET A 25 -10.98 8.84 -9.20
CA MET A 25 -10.35 7.86 -10.08
C MET A 25 -9.18 8.43 -10.88
N SER A 26 -9.08 9.75 -10.98
CA SER A 26 -8.01 10.42 -11.72
C SER A 26 -6.79 10.72 -10.84
N ALA A 27 -6.86 10.47 -9.53
CA ALA A 27 -5.74 10.70 -8.65
C ALA A 27 -4.54 9.86 -9.04
N LYS A 28 -3.36 10.47 -9.01
CA LYS A 28 -2.11 9.75 -9.24
C LYS A 28 -1.52 9.39 -7.89
N ILE A 29 -1.46 8.10 -7.62
CA ILE A 29 -0.96 7.61 -6.34
C ILE A 29 0.41 6.97 -6.52
N MET A 30 1.36 7.41 -5.72
CA MET A 30 2.67 6.81 -5.61
C MET A 30 2.84 6.29 -4.19
N ILE A 31 3.13 5.01 -4.07
CA ILE A 31 3.33 4.35 -2.78
C ILE A 31 4.82 4.05 -2.63
N TYR A 32 5.43 4.57 -1.56
CA TYR A 32 6.83 4.35 -1.24
C TYR A 32 6.92 3.43 -0.04
N THR A 33 7.70 2.37 -0.14
CA THR A 33 7.92 1.45 0.97
C THR A 33 9.34 0.92 0.97
N GLU A 34 9.89 0.70 2.16
CA GLU A 34 11.20 0.05 2.30
C GLU A 34 11.09 -1.46 2.07
N ASP A 35 9.88 -2.01 2.12
CA ASP A 35 9.65 -3.43 1.93
C ASP A 35 9.92 -3.85 0.49
N ALA A 36 10.34 -5.11 0.33
CA ALA A 36 10.56 -5.69 -0.99
C ALA A 36 9.23 -5.96 -1.70
N GLU A 37 8.17 -6.15 -0.93
CA GLU A 37 6.82 -6.31 -1.44
C GLU A 37 5.81 -5.93 -0.36
N PRO A 38 4.61 -5.51 -0.73
CA PRO A 38 3.59 -5.15 0.26
C PRO A 38 3.25 -6.32 1.18
N GLY A 39 3.16 -6.02 2.48
CA GLY A 39 2.88 -7.03 3.49
C GLY A 39 4.08 -7.85 3.93
N PHE A 40 5.27 -7.52 3.48
CA PHE A 40 6.50 -8.23 3.85
C PHE A 40 7.47 -7.28 4.56
N PRO A 41 8.18 -7.74 5.61
CA PRO A 41 7.99 -9.01 6.30
C PRO A 41 6.70 -9.03 7.10
N ASP A 42 6.22 -10.23 7.40
CA ASP A 42 5.06 -10.37 8.27
C ASP A 42 5.38 -9.81 9.64
N ILE A 43 4.74 -8.71 9.98
CA ILE A 43 4.93 -8.08 11.27
C ILE A 43 3.72 -8.37 12.14
N GLY A 44 3.91 -9.35 13.01
CA GLY A 44 2.91 -9.69 14.02
C GLY A 44 1.99 -10.81 13.59
N VAL A 45 1.15 -11.17 14.53
CA VAL A 45 0.16 -12.23 14.36
C VAL A 45 -1.14 -11.60 13.91
N PHE A 46 -1.59 -11.92 12.71
CA PHE A 46 -2.89 -11.52 12.21
C PHE A 46 -3.85 -12.66 12.51
N GLU A 47 -4.68 -12.50 13.51
CA GLU A 47 -5.58 -13.55 13.95
C GLU A 47 -6.68 -13.81 12.93
N GLU A 48 -7.15 -15.07 12.88
CA GLU A 48 -8.17 -15.50 11.93
C GLU A 48 -9.44 -14.65 12.03
N ILE A 49 -9.86 -14.33 13.25
CA ILE A 49 -11.06 -13.51 13.46
C ILE A 49 -10.89 -12.11 12.89
N GLU A 50 -9.73 -11.52 13.10
CA GLU A 50 -9.42 -10.19 12.56
C GLU A 50 -9.39 -10.22 11.03
N LEU A 51 -8.85 -11.28 10.45
CA LEU A 51 -8.83 -11.44 9.00
C LEU A 51 -10.24 -11.53 8.43
N GLU A 52 -11.12 -12.34 9.05
CA GLU A 52 -12.49 -12.46 8.61
C GLU A 52 -13.24 -11.13 8.68
N GLU A 53 -13.07 -10.41 9.78
CA GLU A 53 -13.68 -9.09 9.95
C GLU A 53 -13.16 -8.11 8.90
N SER A 54 -11.86 -8.12 8.65
CA SER A 54 -11.24 -7.27 7.64
C SER A 54 -11.80 -7.58 6.25
N LEU A 55 -11.95 -8.87 5.92
CA LEU A 55 -12.48 -9.27 4.62
C LEU A 55 -13.93 -8.83 4.43
N ARG A 56 -14.73 -8.84 5.50
CA ARG A 56 -16.11 -8.37 5.42
C ARG A 56 -16.20 -6.86 5.20
N SER A 57 -15.26 -6.12 5.76
CA SER A 57 -15.25 -4.65 5.66
C SER A 57 -14.56 -4.14 4.41
N ILE A 58 -13.79 -4.97 3.73
CA ILE A 58 -13.06 -4.57 2.52
C ILE A 58 -13.94 -4.76 1.29
N PRO A 59 -14.18 -3.70 0.52
CA PRO A 59 -14.90 -3.82 -0.74
C PRO A 59 -14.22 -4.80 -1.69
N GLY A 60 -15.01 -5.66 -2.34
CA GLY A 60 -14.47 -6.66 -3.26
C GLY A 60 -13.67 -6.08 -4.41
N GLY A 61 -13.98 -4.85 -4.83
CA GLY A 61 -13.24 -4.18 -5.90
C GLY A 61 -11.83 -3.76 -5.54
N TRP A 62 -11.45 -3.88 -4.26
CA TRP A 62 -10.09 -3.59 -3.81
C TRP A 62 -9.17 -4.80 -3.90
N LEU A 63 -9.70 -5.96 -4.26
CA LEU A 63 -8.93 -7.21 -4.29
C LEU A 63 -8.82 -7.72 -5.71
N ALA A 64 -7.59 -8.03 -6.13
CA ALA A 64 -7.35 -8.64 -7.43
C ALA A 64 -7.85 -10.08 -7.46
N SER A 65 -7.64 -10.80 -6.35
CA SER A 65 -8.12 -12.15 -6.18
C SER A 65 -8.22 -12.45 -4.69
N ILE A 66 -9.10 -13.39 -4.32
CA ILE A 66 -9.19 -13.83 -2.92
C ILE A 66 -8.24 -15.00 -2.75
N PRO A 67 -7.24 -14.88 -1.84
CA PRO A 67 -6.30 -15.96 -1.62
C PRO A 67 -6.98 -17.23 -1.12
N SER A 68 -6.60 -18.36 -1.66
CA SER A 68 -7.18 -19.66 -1.28
C SER A 68 -6.85 -20.07 0.15
N VAL A 69 -5.84 -19.46 0.75
CA VAL A 69 -5.43 -19.74 2.14
C VAL A 69 -6.25 -18.96 3.16
N VAL A 70 -7.08 -18.02 2.73
CA VAL A 70 -7.92 -17.23 3.64
C VAL A 70 -8.90 -18.15 4.35
N GLY A 71 -9.00 -18.01 5.67
CA GLY A 71 -9.87 -18.81 6.51
C GLY A 71 -9.23 -20.07 7.08
N ARG A 72 -7.99 -20.36 6.76
CA ARG A 72 -7.26 -21.46 7.37
C ARG A 72 -6.57 -21.00 8.63
N LYS A 73 -6.81 -21.69 9.74
CA LYS A 73 -6.30 -21.29 11.05
C LYS A 73 -4.77 -21.20 11.08
N GLU A 74 -4.10 -22.17 10.49
CA GLU A 74 -2.64 -22.25 10.48
C GLU A 74 -1.99 -21.26 9.52
N ALA A 75 -2.78 -20.51 8.78
CA ALA A 75 -2.28 -19.65 7.72
C ALA A 75 -2.52 -18.16 7.97
N SER A 76 -2.78 -17.76 9.21
CA SER A 76 -3.15 -16.37 9.52
C SER A 76 -2.13 -15.34 9.03
N ALA A 77 -0.83 -15.55 9.31
CA ALA A 77 0.21 -14.62 8.87
C ALA A 77 0.35 -14.62 7.35
N VAL A 78 0.28 -15.81 6.74
CA VAL A 78 0.33 -15.94 5.29
C VAL A 78 -0.88 -15.27 4.67
N ALA A 79 -2.05 -15.40 5.28
CA ALA A 79 -3.27 -14.77 4.80
C ALA A 79 -3.18 -13.25 4.83
N TYR A 80 -2.57 -12.66 5.87
CA TYR A 80 -2.34 -11.22 5.93
C TYR A 80 -1.46 -10.76 4.76
N SER A 81 -0.35 -11.46 4.54
CA SER A 81 0.56 -11.14 3.45
C SER A 81 -0.15 -11.22 2.09
N TRP A 82 -0.95 -12.26 1.89
CA TRP A 82 -1.72 -12.42 0.68
C TRP A 82 -2.76 -11.33 0.49
N LEU A 83 -3.42 -10.93 1.58
CA LEU A 83 -4.40 -9.84 1.55
C LEU A 83 -3.75 -8.55 1.07
N CYS A 84 -2.61 -8.19 1.65
CA CYS A 84 -1.86 -7.01 1.23
C CYS A 84 -1.45 -7.10 -0.24
N LYS A 85 -0.98 -8.26 -0.68
CA LYS A 85 -0.62 -8.46 -2.08
C LYS A 85 -1.81 -8.30 -3.01
N ALA A 86 -2.95 -8.89 -2.66
CA ALA A 86 -4.14 -8.79 -3.49
C ALA A 86 -4.61 -7.34 -3.61
N MET A 87 -4.55 -6.58 -2.53
CA MET A 87 -4.88 -5.16 -2.54
C MET A 87 -3.88 -4.35 -3.35
N ALA A 88 -2.60 -4.65 -3.23
CA ALA A 88 -1.55 -3.94 -3.96
C ALA A 88 -1.64 -4.20 -5.47
N ILE A 89 -1.89 -5.44 -5.87
CA ILE A 89 -2.06 -5.79 -7.28
C ILE A 89 -3.26 -5.04 -7.85
N ARG A 90 -4.36 -5.00 -7.12
CA ARG A 90 -5.54 -4.26 -7.57
C ARG A 90 -5.27 -2.77 -7.68
N LEU A 91 -4.50 -2.19 -6.73
CA LEU A 91 -4.09 -0.80 -6.81
C LEU A 91 -3.27 -0.53 -8.07
N ALA A 92 -2.34 -1.41 -8.40
CA ALA A 92 -1.54 -1.28 -9.62
C ALA A 92 -2.43 -1.34 -10.86
N GLU A 93 -3.42 -2.23 -10.87
CA GLU A 93 -4.39 -2.31 -11.96
C GLU A 93 -5.21 -1.01 -12.08
N ARG A 94 -5.46 -0.33 -10.96
CA ARG A 94 -6.18 0.93 -10.93
C ARG A 94 -5.28 2.13 -11.22
N GLY A 95 -4.01 1.91 -11.49
CA GLY A 95 -3.08 2.95 -11.91
C GLY A 95 -2.13 3.47 -10.83
N ALA A 96 -2.18 2.95 -9.62
CA ALA A 96 -1.23 3.33 -8.58
C ALA A 96 0.16 2.77 -8.92
N GLN A 97 1.20 3.49 -8.51
CA GLN A 97 2.58 3.07 -8.71
C GLN A 97 3.24 2.80 -7.38
N PHE A 98 4.18 1.87 -7.38
CA PHE A 98 4.91 1.46 -6.20
C PHE A 98 6.41 1.70 -6.38
N GLN A 99 7.04 2.30 -5.38
CA GLN A 99 8.48 2.38 -5.26
C GLN A 99 8.88 1.49 -4.10
N LEU A 100 9.28 0.26 -4.40
CA LEU A 100 9.66 -0.74 -3.41
C LEU A 100 11.13 -0.55 -3.02
N ARG A 101 11.52 -1.08 -1.86
CA ARG A 101 12.89 -0.99 -1.34
C ARG A 101 13.42 0.43 -1.38
N THR A 102 12.58 1.37 -1.01
CA THR A 102 12.87 2.79 -1.13
C THR A 102 12.73 3.46 0.22
N SER A 103 13.76 4.21 0.59
CA SER A 103 13.78 4.99 1.83
C SER A 103 13.44 6.44 1.53
N ILE A 104 12.63 7.03 2.39
CA ILE A 104 12.36 8.46 2.32
C ILE A 104 13.44 9.20 3.09
N LEU A 105 14.17 10.06 2.41
CA LEU A 105 15.27 10.82 3.00
C LEU A 105 14.79 12.09 3.68
N GLY A 106 13.72 12.69 3.18
CA GLY A 106 13.19 13.91 3.76
C GLY A 106 11.83 14.26 3.18
N ILE A 107 11.07 15.00 3.98
CA ILE A 107 9.77 15.53 3.59
C ILE A 107 9.82 17.04 3.79
N ASP A 108 9.54 17.78 2.73
CA ASP A 108 9.47 19.24 2.76
C ASP A 108 8.01 19.66 2.55
N ASP A 109 7.29 19.80 3.66
CA ASP A 109 5.88 20.14 3.61
C ASP A 109 5.64 21.54 3.06
N LYS A 110 6.59 22.45 3.24
CA LYS A 110 6.46 23.80 2.73
C LYS A 110 6.43 23.84 1.22
N HIS A 111 7.25 23.02 0.58
CA HIS A 111 7.32 22.94 -0.87
C HIS A 111 6.55 21.73 -1.43
N GLN A 112 5.96 20.92 -0.56
CA GLN A 112 5.22 19.72 -0.91
C GLN A 112 6.08 18.79 -1.78
N GLU A 113 7.24 18.44 -1.26
CA GLU A 113 8.19 17.57 -1.92
C GLU A 113 8.71 16.50 -0.98
N ILE A 114 8.98 15.32 -1.52
CA ILE A 114 9.69 14.26 -0.81
C ILE A 114 10.95 13.92 -1.57
N SER A 115 12.02 13.59 -0.84
CA SER A 115 13.24 13.06 -1.43
C SER A 115 13.38 11.59 -1.03
N PHE A 116 13.81 10.75 -1.97
CA PHE A 116 13.89 9.32 -1.76
C PHE A 116 15.13 8.72 -2.39
N ARG A 117 15.47 7.51 -1.93
CA ARG A 117 16.58 6.72 -2.45
C ARG A 117 16.28 5.24 -2.25
N GLY A 118 16.53 4.44 -3.27
CA GLY A 118 16.31 3.02 -3.12
C GLY A 118 16.42 2.22 -4.40
N GLY A 119 15.88 1.01 -4.35
CA GLY A 119 15.93 0.04 -5.42
C GLY A 119 14.69 -0.04 -6.30
N GLY A 120 13.84 0.99 -6.29
CA GLY A 120 12.67 1.03 -7.17
C GLY A 120 13.03 1.34 -8.61
N ARG A 121 12.03 1.66 -9.43
CA ARG A 121 12.23 2.00 -10.84
C ARG A 121 13.17 3.18 -11.00
N VAL A 122 13.11 4.11 -10.05
CA VAL A 122 14.01 5.26 -9.99
C VAL A 122 14.81 5.13 -8.71
N SER A 123 16.15 5.09 -8.83
CA SER A 123 17.03 4.84 -7.70
C SER A 123 17.11 5.99 -6.69
N SER A 124 16.83 7.20 -7.11
CA SER A 124 16.77 8.36 -6.22
C SER A 124 16.08 9.49 -6.93
N GLY A 125 15.52 10.43 -6.16
CA GLY A 125 14.89 11.58 -6.74
C GLY A 125 14.12 12.40 -5.74
N VAL A 126 13.38 13.36 -6.28
CA VAL A 126 12.47 14.23 -5.54
C VAL A 126 11.14 14.20 -6.27
N ASP A 127 10.08 13.94 -5.55
CA ASP A 127 8.72 13.97 -6.09
C ASP A 127 7.89 15.02 -5.39
N CYS A 128 7.02 15.67 -6.14
CA CYS A 128 6.06 16.62 -5.62
C CYS A 128 4.77 15.90 -5.27
N TYR A 129 4.02 16.45 -4.32
CA TYR A 129 2.72 15.90 -3.94
C TYR A 129 1.73 17.02 -3.62
N ASP A 130 0.45 16.73 -3.81
CA ASP A 130 -0.63 17.59 -3.34
C ASP A 130 -1.07 17.16 -1.95
N GLU A 131 -1.09 15.86 -1.70
CA GLU A 131 -1.42 15.28 -0.40
C GLU A 131 -0.43 14.17 -0.09
N LEU A 132 -0.12 14.02 1.20
CA LEU A 132 0.79 12.99 1.69
C LEU A 132 0.17 12.30 2.89
N TYR A 133 0.19 10.97 2.87
CA TYR A 133 -0.31 10.11 3.95
C TYR A 133 0.83 9.22 4.42
N ASP A 134 1.23 9.38 5.67
CA ASP A 134 2.38 8.67 6.24
C ASP A 134 1.90 7.55 7.17
N TYR A 135 2.11 6.32 6.74
CA TYR A 135 1.76 5.11 7.49
C TYR A 135 2.99 4.30 7.89
N ARG A 136 4.14 4.92 7.91
CA ARG A 136 5.40 4.26 8.30
C ARG A 136 5.47 3.97 9.79
#